data_1fdfed977befc77d6716a20701b53eea
#
_entry.id   1fdfed977befc77d6716a20701b53eea
#
_cell.length_a   1.000
_cell.length_b   1.000
_cell.length_c   1.000
_cell.angle_alpha   90.00
_cell.angle_beta   90.00
_cell.angle_gamma   90.00
#
_symmetry.space_group_name_H-M   'P 1'
#
loop_
_entity.id
_entity.type
_entity.pdbx_description
1 polymer ?
#
loop_
_entity_poly.entity_id
_entity_poly.type
_entity_poly.pdbx_seq_one_letter_code
_entity_poly.pdbx_strand_id
1 'polypeptide(L)'
;MEDKIIKQENEVLLTDYSPQGLISQALSQNLPIEYLTRLMDLQDRWESKQARIAFTESMAKFQKECPIIRKRKDGSKTKAGFVAFKYAPIDHILTEKNKNGKTVQELISENGFSYIIKTPSFTTESVTVDVEIRHISGHSEISSVTMPLVNKTEIMSAPQVVAGTITLCKRYSFCDGFGIITGEPDLDGMKLPGKPKETIPEPQEKINWGNLIKNSESIKELNAIWKRMSEKEQEEHREIFNKIRLNIKDATKKETK
;
A
#
# COMPACT_ATOMS: atom_id res chain seq x y z
N MET A 1 41.95 -74.40 22.71
CA MET A 1 41.20 -74.21 21.42
C MET A 1 40.19 -73.13 21.68
N GLU A 2 40.52 -71.93 21.22
CA GLU A 2 39.69 -70.74 21.43
C GLU A 2 38.72 -70.62 20.27
N ASP A 3 37.41 -70.72 20.61
CA ASP A 3 36.34 -70.47 19.67
C ASP A 3 36.27 -68.98 19.38
N LYS A 4 36.72 -68.57 18.17
CA LYS A 4 36.46 -67.27 17.60
C LYS A 4 34.99 -67.15 17.21
N ILE A 5 34.19 -66.56 18.10
CA ILE A 5 32.85 -66.13 17.77
C ILE A 5 32.98 -64.92 16.86
N ILE A 6 32.68 -65.11 15.58
CA ILE A 6 32.55 -64.04 14.58
C ILE A 6 31.25 -63.33 14.89
N LYS A 7 31.35 -62.15 15.54
CA LYS A 7 30.26 -61.16 15.59
C LYS A 7 30.07 -60.59 14.18
N GLN A 8 29.11 -61.11 13.44
CA GLN A 8 28.52 -60.35 12.33
C GLN A 8 27.77 -59.16 12.93
N GLU A 9 28.39 -58.02 12.92
CA GLU A 9 27.69 -56.76 13.09
C GLU A 9 26.75 -56.59 11.89
N ASN A 10 25.46 -56.85 12.12
CA ASN A 10 24.40 -56.40 11.23
C ASN A 10 24.44 -54.86 11.28
N GLU A 11 25.23 -54.22 10.44
CA GLU A 11 24.98 -52.85 10.01
C GLU A 11 23.62 -52.85 9.37
N VAL A 12 22.62 -52.43 10.14
CA VAL A 12 21.34 -52.00 9.60
C VAL A 12 21.71 -50.77 8.76
N LEU A 13 21.97 -50.98 7.47
CA LEU A 13 22.02 -49.95 6.48
C LEU A 13 20.69 -49.19 6.62
N LEU A 14 20.75 -48.02 7.24
CA LEU A 14 19.66 -47.07 7.20
C LEU A 14 19.39 -46.79 5.72
N THR A 15 18.48 -47.54 5.13
CA THR A 15 18.04 -47.34 3.76
C THR A 15 17.46 -45.93 3.70
N ASP A 16 18.18 -45.04 3.04
CA ASP A 16 17.70 -43.71 2.75
C ASP A 16 16.48 -43.84 1.81
N TYR A 17 15.29 -43.74 2.41
CA TYR A 17 14.02 -43.78 1.68
C TYR A 17 13.74 -42.45 0.94
N SER A 18 14.72 -41.54 0.83
CA SER A 18 14.61 -40.41 -0.07
C SER A 18 14.50 -40.89 -1.53
N PRO A 19 13.85 -40.16 -2.43
CA PRO A 19 13.79 -40.51 -3.83
C PRO A 19 15.18 -40.75 -4.46
N GLN A 20 16.19 -39.97 -4.05
CA GLN A 20 17.58 -40.10 -4.48
C GLN A 20 18.19 -41.43 -4.00
N GLY A 21 17.94 -41.81 -2.74
CA GLY A 21 18.37 -43.08 -2.21
C GLY A 21 17.76 -44.26 -2.96
N LEU A 22 16.48 -44.18 -3.29
CA LEU A 22 15.78 -45.20 -4.08
C LEU A 22 16.32 -45.33 -5.51
N ILE A 23 16.65 -44.20 -6.15
CA ILE A 23 17.27 -44.18 -7.49
C ILE A 23 18.66 -44.83 -7.43
N SER A 24 19.48 -44.48 -6.43
CA SER A 24 20.81 -45.07 -6.26
C SER A 24 20.73 -46.56 -6.05
N GLN A 25 19.77 -47.03 -5.25
CA GLN A 25 19.51 -48.46 -5.02
C GLN A 25 19.04 -49.16 -6.31
N ALA A 26 18.15 -48.55 -7.09
CA ALA A 26 17.67 -49.08 -8.37
C ALA A 26 18.78 -49.24 -9.37
N LEU A 27 19.72 -48.26 -9.47
CA LEU A 27 20.91 -48.33 -10.32
C LEU A 27 21.86 -49.45 -9.89
N SER A 28 22.09 -49.64 -8.58
CA SER A 28 22.94 -50.73 -8.05
C SER A 28 22.39 -52.12 -8.34
N GLN A 29 21.04 -52.22 -8.42
CA GLN A 29 20.35 -53.50 -8.72
C GLN A 29 20.12 -53.75 -10.22
N ASN A 30 20.60 -52.88 -11.11
CA ASN A 30 20.40 -52.96 -12.56
C ASN A 30 18.92 -53.11 -12.97
N LEU A 31 18.01 -52.34 -12.33
CA LEU A 31 16.58 -52.41 -12.62
C LEU A 31 16.30 -51.90 -14.06
N PRO A 32 15.25 -52.39 -14.74
CA PRO A 32 14.82 -51.91 -16.04
C PRO A 32 14.63 -50.41 -16.11
N ILE A 33 14.89 -49.82 -17.27
CA ILE A 33 14.85 -48.35 -17.50
C ILE A 33 13.47 -47.75 -17.13
N GLU A 34 12.39 -48.52 -17.30
CA GLU A 34 11.04 -48.10 -17.00
C GLU A 34 10.85 -47.79 -15.48
N TYR A 35 11.52 -48.58 -14.63
CA TYR A 35 11.50 -48.32 -13.18
C TYR A 35 12.29 -47.06 -12.82
N LEU A 36 13.44 -46.86 -13.46
CA LEU A 36 14.25 -45.66 -13.26
C LEU A 36 13.47 -44.41 -13.66
N THR A 37 12.79 -44.44 -14.82
CA THR A 37 11.95 -43.29 -15.26
C THR A 37 10.85 -42.99 -14.23
N ARG A 38 10.17 -44.01 -13.69
CA ARG A 38 9.16 -43.82 -12.65
C ARG A 38 9.72 -43.26 -11.34
N LEU A 39 10.93 -43.67 -10.96
CA LEU A 39 11.61 -43.12 -9.77
C LEU A 39 12.03 -41.66 -9.99
N MET A 40 12.50 -41.29 -11.19
CA MET A 40 12.79 -39.89 -11.53
C MET A 40 11.52 -39.03 -11.50
N ASP A 41 10.40 -39.52 -12.07
CA ASP A 41 9.11 -38.81 -11.98
C ASP A 41 8.64 -38.62 -10.53
N LEU A 42 8.91 -39.62 -9.66
CA LEU A 42 8.61 -39.53 -8.25
C LEU A 42 9.50 -38.50 -7.56
N GLN A 43 10.77 -38.46 -7.91
CA GLN A 43 11.71 -37.45 -7.40
C GLN A 43 11.26 -36.04 -7.79
N ASP A 44 10.93 -35.79 -9.06
CA ASP A 44 10.48 -34.48 -9.54
C ASP A 44 9.22 -34.00 -8.80
N ARG A 45 8.28 -34.92 -8.59
CA ARG A 45 7.06 -34.61 -7.81
C ARG A 45 7.37 -34.29 -6.35
N TRP A 46 8.31 -35.04 -5.76
CA TRP A 46 8.71 -34.82 -4.37
C TRP A 46 9.44 -33.47 -4.22
N GLU A 47 10.40 -33.16 -5.11
CA GLU A 47 11.12 -31.88 -5.13
C GLU A 47 10.17 -30.71 -5.33
N SER A 48 9.24 -30.83 -6.29
CA SER A 48 8.21 -29.81 -6.53
C SER A 48 7.33 -29.57 -5.29
N LYS A 49 6.98 -30.64 -4.56
CA LYS A 49 6.22 -30.54 -3.31
C LYS A 49 7.05 -29.86 -2.21
N GLN A 50 8.34 -30.22 -2.06
CA GLN A 50 9.22 -29.58 -1.08
C GLN A 50 9.44 -28.10 -1.41
N ALA A 51 9.65 -27.78 -2.70
CA ALA A 51 9.78 -26.39 -3.14
C ALA A 51 8.54 -25.56 -2.82
N ARG A 52 7.33 -26.13 -3.00
CA ARG A 52 6.07 -25.46 -2.65
C ARG A 52 5.91 -25.26 -1.15
N ILE A 53 6.29 -26.26 -0.34
CA ILE A 53 6.26 -26.12 1.14
C ILE A 53 7.19 -25.00 1.58
N ALA A 54 8.44 -25.00 1.10
CA ALA A 54 9.43 -23.97 1.42
C ALA A 54 8.97 -22.56 0.99
N PHE A 55 8.34 -22.44 -0.18
CA PHE A 55 7.73 -21.20 -0.64
C PHE A 55 6.66 -20.71 0.34
N THR A 56 5.74 -21.60 0.74
CA THR A 56 4.62 -21.26 1.64
C THR A 56 5.13 -20.82 3.02
N GLU A 57 6.11 -21.53 3.57
CA GLU A 57 6.73 -21.19 4.86
C GLU A 57 7.44 -19.83 4.81
N SER A 58 8.21 -19.57 3.75
CA SER A 58 8.89 -18.31 3.54
C SER A 58 7.91 -17.16 3.32
N MET A 59 6.80 -17.39 2.60
CA MET A 59 5.75 -16.40 2.40
C MET A 59 5.05 -16.05 3.72
N ALA A 60 4.72 -17.04 4.53
CA ALA A 60 4.13 -16.82 5.84
C ALA A 60 5.06 -16.00 6.76
N LYS A 61 6.38 -16.28 6.71
CA LYS A 61 7.39 -15.52 7.44
C LYS A 61 7.50 -14.08 6.95
N PHE A 62 7.58 -13.89 5.63
CA PHE A 62 7.59 -12.56 5.02
C PHE A 62 6.36 -11.74 5.44
N GLN A 63 5.15 -12.29 5.31
CA GLN A 63 3.89 -11.61 5.63
C GLN A 63 3.79 -11.24 7.11
N LYS A 64 4.32 -12.08 8.02
CA LYS A 64 4.38 -11.78 9.45
C LYS A 64 5.26 -10.58 9.77
N GLU A 65 6.36 -10.38 9.03
CA GLU A 65 7.32 -9.31 9.25
C GLU A 65 7.02 -8.05 8.42
N CYS A 66 6.23 -8.18 7.36
CA CYS A 66 5.89 -7.09 6.45
C CYS A 66 5.08 -6.01 7.18
N PRO A 67 5.47 -4.74 7.08
CA PRO A 67 4.71 -3.65 7.70
C PRO A 67 3.42 -3.36 6.91
N ILE A 68 2.44 -2.78 7.59
CA ILE A 68 1.27 -2.18 6.92
C ILE A 68 1.73 -0.90 6.23
N ILE A 69 1.58 -0.83 4.91
CA ILE A 69 2.05 0.29 4.10
C ILE A 69 1.07 1.45 4.18
N ARG A 70 1.52 2.62 4.63
CA ARG A 70 0.67 3.81 4.72
C ARG A 70 0.57 4.52 3.36
N LYS A 71 -0.66 4.90 2.98
CA LYS A 71 -0.93 5.69 1.78
C LYS A 71 -0.56 7.16 2.06
N ARG A 72 0.60 7.62 1.61
CA ARG A 72 1.12 8.98 1.90
C ARG A 72 1.06 9.92 0.70
N LYS A 73 1.05 9.41 -0.53
CA LYS A 73 1.06 10.23 -1.74
C LYS A 73 -0.35 10.62 -2.13
N ASP A 74 -0.55 11.91 -2.35
CA ASP A 74 -1.82 12.44 -2.82
C ASP A 74 -2.08 12.00 -4.27
N GLY A 75 -3.30 11.53 -4.52
CA GLY A 75 -3.79 11.23 -5.85
C GLY A 75 -4.36 12.47 -6.55
N SER A 76 -5.39 12.28 -7.36
CA SER A 76 -6.05 13.39 -8.05
C SER A 76 -6.68 14.37 -7.07
N LYS A 77 -6.62 15.67 -7.42
CA LYS A 77 -7.33 16.71 -6.69
C LYS A 77 -8.68 16.96 -7.34
N THR A 78 -9.69 17.21 -6.53
CA THR A 78 -11.01 17.65 -6.98
C THR A 78 -10.94 19.07 -7.55
N LYS A 79 -11.96 19.53 -8.30
CA LYS A 79 -12.05 20.92 -8.79
C LYS A 79 -11.96 21.96 -7.67
N ALA A 80 -12.35 21.59 -6.45
CA ALA A 80 -12.26 22.41 -5.24
C ALA A 80 -10.89 22.34 -4.53
N GLY A 81 -9.89 21.64 -5.11
CA GLY A 81 -8.54 21.55 -4.56
C GLY A 81 -8.33 20.47 -3.48
N PHE A 82 -9.37 19.73 -3.10
CA PHE A 82 -9.26 18.65 -2.11
C PHE A 82 -8.64 17.39 -2.72
N VAL A 83 -7.85 16.66 -1.94
CA VAL A 83 -7.28 15.37 -2.35
C VAL A 83 -8.39 14.33 -2.39
N ALA A 84 -8.65 13.76 -3.58
CA ALA A 84 -9.71 12.76 -3.78
C ALA A 84 -9.38 11.42 -3.11
N PHE A 85 -8.10 11.00 -3.17
CA PHE A 85 -7.60 9.78 -2.56
C PHE A 85 -6.09 9.85 -2.33
N LYS A 86 -5.58 9.01 -1.43
CA LYS A 86 -4.16 8.81 -1.22
C LYS A 86 -3.75 7.41 -1.67
N TYR A 87 -2.50 7.25 -2.08
CA TYR A 87 -1.97 5.96 -2.48
C TYR A 87 -0.51 5.78 -2.06
N ALA A 88 -0.04 4.54 -2.08
CA ALA A 88 1.35 4.18 -1.90
C ALA A 88 1.92 3.73 -3.25
N PRO A 89 2.85 4.46 -3.88
CA PRO A 89 3.53 4.00 -5.07
C PRO A 89 4.48 2.84 -4.74
N ILE A 90 4.88 2.09 -5.76
CA ILE A 90 5.66 0.85 -5.57
C ILE A 90 7.03 1.09 -4.91
N ASP A 91 7.68 2.19 -5.25
CA ASP A 91 8.93 2.63 -4.63
C ASP A 91 8.77 2.87 -3.13
N HIS A 92 7.68 3.50 -2.73
CA HIS A 92 7.35 3.69 -1.32
C HIS A 92 7.05 2.36 -0.61
N ILE A 93 6.33 1.45 -1.27
CA ILE A 93 6.05 0.11 -0.73
C ILE A 93 7.36 -0.62 -0.44
N LEU A 94 8.29 -0.63 -1.40
CA LEU A 94 9.57 -1.32 -1.27
C LEU A 94 10.50 -0.73 -0.20
N THR A 95 10.43 0.58 0.04
CA THR A 95 11.29 1.30 0.98
C THR A 95 10.69 1.47 2.38
N GLU A 96 9.41 1.13 2.58
CA GLU A 96 8.79 1.21 3.92
C GLU A 96 9.46 0.21 4.86
N LYS A 97 9.69 0.65 6.09
CA LYS A 97 10.44 -0.12 7.10
C LYS A 97 9.49 -0.77 8.10
N ASN A 98 9.81 -1.99 8.47
CA ASN A 98 9.15 -2.68 9.57
C ASN A 98 9.66 -2.18 10.95
N LYS A 99 9.13 -2.75 12.03
CA LYS A 99 9.51 -2.42 13.41
C LYS A 99 11.01 -2.65 13.72
N ASN A 100 11.64 -3.53 12.94
CA ASN A 100 13.07 -3.87 13.10
C ASN A 100 13.97 -3.01 12.19
N GLY A 101 13.42 -2.02 11.48
CA GLY A 101 14.15 -1.14 10.58
C GLY A 101 14.45 -1.71 9.19
N LYS A 102 14.00 -2.94 8.88
CA LYS A 102 14.18 -3.59 7.57
C LYS A 102 13.13 -3.10 6.59
N THR A 103 13.56 -2.82 5.38
CA THR A 103 12.66 -2.45 4.27
C THR A 103 11.92 -3.68 3.72
N VAL A 104 10.80 -3.46 3.05
CA VAL A 104 10.07 -4.55 2.35
C VAL A 104 10.96 -5.25 1.33
N GLN A 105 11.80 -4.49 0.61
CA GLN A 105 12.78 -5.05 -0.33
C GLN A 105 13.78 -6.01 0.34
N GLU A 106 14.31 -5.63 1.49
CA GLU A 106 15.21 -6.48 2.28
C GLU A 106 14.49 -7.74 2.77
N LEU A 107 13.24 -7.60 3.25
CA LEU A 107 12.43 -8.75 3.67
C LEU A 107 12.14 -9.74 2.53
N ILE A 108 11.87 -9.25 1.31
CA ILE A 108 11.69 -10.08 0.13
C ILE A 108 12.96 -10.90 -0.12
N SER A 109 14.12 -10.25 -0.15
CA SER A 109 15.41 -10.91 -0.43
C SER A 109 15.83 -11.88 0.68
N GLU A 110 15.68 -11.51 1.94
CA GLU A 110 16.04 -12.35 3.10
C GLU A 110 15.19 -13.61 3.21
N ASN A 111 13.94 -13.57 2.74
CA ASN A 111 13.06 -14.74 2.69
C ASN A 111 13.23 -15.54 1.39
N GLY A 112 14.27 -15.26 0.58
CA GLY A 112 14.59 -16.02 -0.62
C GLY A 112 13.68 -15.75 -1.81
N PHE A 113 12.94 -14.64 -1.81
CA PHE A 113 12.07 -14.27 -2.91
C PHE A 113 12.77 -13.34 -3.91
N SER A 114 12.39 -13.50 -5.17
CA SER A 114 12.62 -12.55 -6.26
C SER A 114 11.32 -12.40 -7.05
N TYR A 115 11.21 -11.36 -7.88
CA TYR A 115 10.01 -11.17 -8.68
C TYR A 115 10.32 -10.59 -10.05
N ILE A 116 9.46 -10.90 -11.02
CA ILE A 116 9.50 -10.33 -12.38
C ILE A 116 8.13 -9.76 -12.66
N ILE A 117 8.09 -8.51 -13.15
CA ILE A 117 6.87 -7.85 -13.57
C ILE A 117 6.79 -7.88 -15.09
N LYS A 118 5.73 -8.46 -15.64
CA LYS A 118 5.46 -8.58 -17.07
C LYS A 118 4.15 -7.88 -17.42
N THR A 119 4.07 -7.37 -18.63
CA THR A 119 2.81 -6.84 -19.20
C THR A 119 2.48 -7.73 -20.41
N PRO A 120 1.81 -8.90 -20.19
CA PRO A 120 1.58 -9.90 -21.23
C PRO A 120 0.63 -9.41 -22.31
N SER A 121 -0.33 -8.54 -21.95
CA SER A 121 -1.24 -7.96 -22.94
C SER A 121 -1.65 -6.55 -22.58
N PHE A 122 -1.84 -5.74 -23.60
CA PHE A 122 -2.56 -4.48 -23.51
C PHE A 122 -3.39 -4.30 -24.78
N THR A 123 -4.60 -3.80 -24.62
CA THR A 123 -5.53 -3.51 -25.71
C THR A 123 -5.93 -2.05 -25.64
N THR A 124 -6.80 -1.63 -26.57
CA THR A 124 -7.42 -0.28 -26.51
C THR A 124 -8.38 -0.11 -25.31
N GLU A 125 -8.75 -1.21 -24.64
CA GLU A 125 -9.74 -1.21 -23.57
C GLU A 125 -9.16 -1.58 -22.21
N SER A 126 -8.16 -2.45 -22.17
CA SER A 126 -7.62 -3.00 -20.92
C SER A 126 -6.12 -3.30 -20.97
N VAL A 127 -5.54 -3.40 -19.78
CA VAL A 127 -4.15 -3.80 -19.56
C VAL A 127 -4.12 -4.93 -18.56
N THR A 128 -3.31 -5.96 -18.84
CA THR A 128 -2.98 -7.05 -17.90
C THR A 128 -1.54 -6.93 -17.47
N VAL A 129 -1.28 -7.07 -16.19
CA VAL A 129 0.06 -7.12 -15.60
C VAL A 129 0.16 -8.35 -14.70
N ASP A 130 1.22 -9.11 -14.93
CA ASP A 130 1.58 -10.28 -14.15
C ASP A 130 2.81 -9.97 -13.29
N VAL A 131 2.75 -10.36 -12.03
CA VAL A 131 3.90 -10.42 -11.13
C VAL A 131 4.17 -11.88 -10.83
N GLU A 132 5.27 -12.40 -11.38
CA GLU A 132 5.76 -13.73 -11.11
C GLU A 132 6.70 -13.68 -9.91
N ILE A 133 6.28 -14.27 -8.79
CA ILE A 133 7.06 -14.37 -7.56
C ILE A 133 7.79 -15.70 -7.57
N ARG A 134 9.11 -15.65 -7.46
CA ARG A 134 9.99 -16.82 -7.50
C ARG A 134 10.67 -16.99 -6.15
N HIS A 135 10.80 -18.23 -5.73
CA HIS A 135 11.53 -18.58 -4.51
C HIS A 135 12.78 -19.40 -4.86
N ILE A 136 13.80 -19.28 -4.04
CA ILE A 136 15.10 -19.98 -4.25
C ILE A 136 14.95 -21.51 -4.27
N SER A 137 13.88 -22.05 -3.68
CA SER A 137 13.55 -23.50 -3.71
C SER A 137 13.10 -24.00 -5.07
N GLY A 138 12.90 -23.11 -6.08
CA GLY A 138 12.45 -23.46 -7.42
C GLY A 138 10.95 -23.34 -7.66
N HIS A 139 10.13 -23.06 -6.63
CA HIS A 139 8.71 -22.79 -6.81
C HIS A 139 8.44 -21.33 -7.20
N SER A 140 7.43 -21.11 -8.03
CA SER A 140 6.96 -19.76 -8.38
C SER A 140 5.43 -19.70 -8.46
N GLU A 141 4.88 -18.53 -8.17
CA GLU A 141 3.46 -18.22 -8.31
C GLU A 141 3.28 -16.90 -9.07
N ILE A 142 2.16 -16.78 -9.79
CA ILE A 142 1.86 -15.60 -10.61
C ILE A 142 0.63 -14.92 -10.04
N SER A 143 0.76 -13.63 -9.76
CA SER A 143 -0.36 -12.73 -9.45
C SER A 143 -0.67 -11.89 -10.69
N SER A 144 -1.91 -11.96 -11.16
CA SER A 144 -2.35 -11.33 -12.41
C SER A 144 -3.46 -10.34 -12.15
N VAL A 145 -3.31 -9.11 -12.63
CA VAL A 145 -4.33 -8.07 -12.52
C VAL A 145 -4.63 -7.49 -13.90
N THR A 146 -5.91 -7.51 -14.26
CA THR A 146 -6.42 -6.88 -15.48
C THR A 146 -7.33 -5.71 -15.11
N MET A 147 -7.07 -4.55 -15.69
CA MET A 147 -7.88 -3.35 -15.48
C MET A 147 -8.26 -2.68 -16.81
N PRO A 148 -9.44 -2.04 -16.87
CA PRO A 148 -9.76 -1.15 -17.99
C PRO A 148 -8.80 0.03 -17.99
N LEU A 149 -8.60 0.66 -19.15
CA LEU A 149 -7.80 1.88 -19.24
C LEU A 149 -8.40 2.96 -18.33
N VAL A 150 -7.53 3.68 -17.62
CA VAL A 150 -7.96 4.82 -16.82
C VAL A 150 -8.62 5.87 -17.70
N ASN A 151 -9.62 6.57 -17.16
CA ASN A 151 -10.33 7.59 -17.92
C ASN A 151 -9.35 8.69 -18.40
N LYS A 152 -9.39 8.97 -19.71
CA LYS A 152 -8.62 10.05 -20.30
C LYS A 152 -9.10 11.39 -19.75
N THR A 153 -8.18 12.18 -19.23
CA THR A 153 -8.45 13.58 -18.88
C THR A 153 -8.03 14.49 -20.06
N GLU A 154 -8.48 15.74 -20.06
CA GLU A 154 -8.14 16.72 -21.11
C GLU A 154 -6.63 16.91 -21.29
N ILE A 155 -5.85 16.67 -20.22
CA ILE A 155 -4.41 16.92 -20.17
C ILE A 155 -3.60 15.66 -20.56
N MET A 156 -4.21 14.46 -20.53
CA MET A 156 -3.50 13.19 -20.76
C MET A 156 -3.49 12.81 -22.25
N SER A 157 -2.30 12.49 -22.77
CA SER A 157 -2.16 11.82 -24.07
C SER A 157 -2.55 10.33 -23.98
N ALA A 158 -2.88 9.68 -25.11
CA ALA A 158 -3.20 8.27 -25.12
C ALA A 158 -2.10 7.36 -24.52
N PRO A 159 -0.80 7.56 -24.82
CA PRO A 159 0.27 6.80 -24.17
C PRO A 159 0.32 6.99 -22.64
N GLN A 160 0.00 8.17 -22.13
CA GLN A 160 -0.05 8.43 -20.68
C GLN A 160 -1.18 7.69 -19.99
N VAL A 161 -2.33 7.51 -20.66
CA VAL A 161 -3.44 6.70 -20.16
C VAL A 161 -3.00 5.24 -19.97
N VAL A 162 -2.36 4.66 -20.99
CA VAL A 162 -1.84 3.28 -20.94
C VAL A 162 -0.76 3.14 -19.85
N ALA A 163 0.22 4.03 -19.82
CA ALA A 163 1.31 4.01 -18.83
C ALA A 163 0.78 4.16 -17.39
N GLY A 164 -0.23 5.01 -17.19
CA GLY A 164 -0.90 5.16 -15.90
C GLY A 164 -1.61 3.88 -15.46
N THR A 165 -2.32 3.21 -16.37
CA THR A 165 -3.00 1.93 -16.10
C THR A 165 -1.98 0.83 -15.79
N ILE A 166 -0.90 0.73 -16.58
CA ILE A 166 0.19 -0.24 -16.30
C ILE A 166 0.78 -0.02 -14.90
N THR A 167 1.03 1.23 -14.51
CA THR A 167 1.56 1.57 -13.19
C THR A 167 0.61 1.17 -12.07
N LEU A 168 -0.68 1.35 -12.30
CA LEU A 168 -1.73 0.95 -11.36
C LEU A 168 -1.79 -0.57 -11.22
N CYS A 169 -1.86 -1.30 -12.35
CA CYS A 169 -1.87 -2.77 -12.37
C CYS A 169 -0.62 -3.36 -11.71
N LYS A 170 0.58 -2.83 -11.99
CA LYS A 170 1.85 -3.26 -11.35
C LYS A 170 1.78 -3.20 -9.84
N ARG A 171 1.22 -2.12 -9.30
CA ARG A 171 1.09 -1.95 -7.86
C ARG A 171 0.13 -2.97 -7.25
N TYR A 172 -1.03 -3.17 -7.87
CA TYR A 172 -2.02 -4.11 -7.34
C TYR A 172 -1.52 -5.55 -7.46
N SER A 173 -1.05 -5.98 -8.64
CA SER A 173 -0.55 -7.35 -8.80
C SER A 173 0.64 -7.65 -7.88
N PHE A 174 1.49 -6.66 -7.60
CA PHE A 174 2.59 -6.80 -6.64
C PHE A 174 2.09 -6.96 -5.21
N CYS A 175 1.17 -6.09 -4.77
CA CYS A 175 0.61 -6.17 -3.42
C CYS A 175 -0.17 -7.47 -3.22
N ASP A 176 -1.00 -7.85 -4.19
CA ASP A 176 -1.82 -9.06 -4.13
C ASP A 176 -0.95 -10.31 -4.07
N GLY A 177 0.10 -10.38 -4.90
CA GLY A 177 1.00 -11.53 -4.97
C GLY A 177 1.80 -11.77 -3.69
N PHE A 178 2.25 -10.71 -3.03
CA PHE A 178 2.97 -10.80 -1.75
C PHE A 178 2.04 -10.73 -0.53
N GLY A 179 0.74 -10.47 -0.70
CA GLY A 179 -0.19 -10.24 0.40
C GLY A 179 0.13 -8.98 1.20
N ILE A 180 0.66 -7.93 0.55
CA ILE A 180 1.02 -6.67 1.19
C ILE A 180 -0.23 -5.83 1.42
N ILE A 181 -0.51 -5.49 2.68
CA ILE A 181 -1.64 -4.66 3.05
C ILE A 181 -1.24 -3.19 2.95
N THR A 182 -1.92 -2.43 2.08
CA THR A 182 -1.80 -0.98 2.04
C THR A 182 -2.91 -0.39 2.89
N GLY A 183 -2.57 0.07 4.11
CA GLY A 183 -3.60 0.51 5.07
C GLY A 183 -3.97 1.98 4.89
N GLU A 184 -5.16 2.26 4.80
CA GLU A 184 -6.26 2.55 5.74
C GLU A 184 -7.33 1.49 5.55
N PRO A 185 -8.19 1.22 6.58
CA PRO A 185 -9.28 0.28 6.36
C PRO A 185 -9.99 0.73 5.09
N ASP A 186 -10.10 -0.20 4.16
CA ASP A 186 -10.71 0.00 2.86
C ASP A 186 -12.11 0.57 3.11
N LEU A 187 -12.22 1.86 2.97
CA LEU A 187 -13.52 2.49 2.85
C LEU A 187 -13.92 2.23 1.40
N ASP A 188 -14.09 0.93 1.12
CA ASP A 188 -14.60 0.42 -0.12
C ASP A 188 -15.64 1.36 -0.66
N GLY A 189 -15.40 1.89 -1.85
CA GLY A 189 -16.32 2.47 -2.81
C GLY A 189 -17.69 3.00 -2.38
N MET A 190 -18.07 2.82 -1.15
CA MET A 190 -19.34 3.21 -0.55
C MET A 190 -19.35 4.62 0.05
N LYS A 191 -18.22 5.32 0.04
CA LYS A 191 -18.27 6.78 0.07
C LYS A 191 -18.17 7.28 -1.37
N LEU A 192 -19.30 7.23 -2.09
CA LEU A 192 -19.68 8.36 -2.94
C LEU A 192 -19.11 9.63 -2.30
N PRO A 193 -18.59 10.62 -3.05
CA PRO A 193 -18.22 11.89 -2.48
C PRO A 193 -19.48 12.44 -1.79
N GLY A 194 -19.76 11.87 -0.64
CA GLY A 194 -20.71 12.38 0.30
C GLY A 194 -20.14 13.72 0.66
N LYS A 195 -20.96 14.73 0.53
CA LYS A 195 -20.80 16.09 1.05
C LYS A 195 -19.58 16.17 1.96
N PRO A 196 -18.67 17.16 1.80
CA PRO A 196 -17.53 17.31 2.66
C PRO A 196 -18.01 16.93 4.07
N LYS A 197 -17.30 16.02 4.76
CA LYS A 197 -17.48 15.94 6.19
C LYS A 197 -17.41 17.39 6.62
N GLU A 198 -18.51 17.93 7.07
CA GLU A 198 -18.43 19.04 7.98
C GLU A 198 -17.42 18.55 9.02
N THR A 199 -16.17 18.94 8.84
CA THR A 199 -15.24 18.99 9.96
C THR A 199 -16.06 19.72 10.98
N ILE A 200 -16.47 19.01 12.04
CA ILE A 200 -16.88 19.68 13.26
C ILE A 200 -15.74 20.65 13.44
N PRO A 201 -15.95 21.96 13.25
CA PRO A 201 -14.88 22.90 13.50
C PRO A 201 -14.48 22.60 14.93
N GLU A 202 -13.18 22.39 15.19
CA GLU A 202 -12.65 22.59 16.53
C GLU A 202 -13.38 23.82 17.05
N PRO A 203 -13.92 23.83 18.28
CA PRO A 203 -14.69 24.95 18.75
C PRO A 203 -13.83 26.19 18.53
N GLN A 204 -14.08 26.86 17.40
CA GLN A 204 -13.49 28.16 17.14
C GLN A 204 -13.98 28.95 18.35
N GLU A 205 -13.05 29.40 19.17
CA GLU A 205 -13.36 30.36 20.21
C GLU A 205 -14.29 31.35 19.56
N LYS A 206 -15.54 31.40 20.00
CA LYS A 206 -16.56 32.26 19.41
C LYS A 206 -16.00 33.66 19.45
N ILE A 207 -15.61 34.18 18.29
CA ILE A 207 -15.07 35.51 18.18
C ILE A 207 -16.11 36.44 18.80
N ASN A 208 -15.74 37.09 19.89
CA ASN A 208 -16.63 38.01 20.54
C ASN A 208 -16.61 39.32 19.77
N TRP A 209 -17.39 39.37 18.70
CA TRP A 209 -17.48 40.53 17.81
C TRP A 209 -17.83 41.81 18.56
N GLY A 210 -18.71 41.72 19.58
CA GLY A 210 -19.07 42.87 20.39
C GLY A 210 -17.91 43.50 21.13
N ASN A 211 -16.96 42.69 21.62
CA ASN A 211 -15.74 43.16 22.27
C ASN A 211 -14.76 43.79 21.28
N LEU A 212 -14.60 43.14 20.13
CA LEU A 212 -13.71 43.65 19.04
C LEU A 212 -14.18 45.03 18.50
N ILE A 213 -15.50 45.18 18.32
CA ILE A 213 -16.11 46.47 17.90
C ILE A 213 -15.93 47.52 18.98
N LYS A 214 -16.14 47.21 20.26
CA LYS A 214 -15.99 48.18 21.39
C LYS A 214 -14.56 48.65 21.58
N ASN A 215 -13.56 47.81 21.31
CA ASN A 215 -12.15 48.08 21.51
C ASN A 215 -11.45 48.67 20.27
N SER A 216 -12.18 48.91 19.18
CA SER A 216 -11.61 49.53 17.98
C SER A 216 -11.34 51.03 18.20
N GLU A 217 -10.12 51.45 17.96
CA GLU A 217 -9.66 52.85 18.17
C GLU A 217 -9.73 53.69 16.89
N SER A 218 -9.88 53.06 15.72
CA SER A 218 -9.94 53.76 14.44
C SER A 218 -11.09 53.31 13.54
N ILE A 219 -11.57 54.24 12.68
CA ILE A 219 -12.61 53.91 11.69
C ILE A 219 -12.11 52.83 10.68
N LYS A 220 -10.81 52.81 10.38
CA LYS A 220 -10.23 51.81 9.47
C LYS A 220 -10.31 50.40 10.09
N GLU A 221 -9.96 50.29 11.35
CA GLU A 221 -10.01 49.06 12.09
C GLU A 221 -11.45 48.54 12.26
N LEU A 222 -12.35 49.43 12.66
CA LEU A 222 -13.78 49.15 12.78
C LEU A 222 -14.39 48.60 11.49
N ASN A 223 -14.04 49.20 10.34
CA ASN A 223 -14.51 48.73 9.04
C ASN A 223 -13.86 47.38 8.63
N ALA A 224 -12.63 47.11 9.04
CA ALA A 224 -11.97 45.82 8.78
C ALA A 224 -12.63 44.71 9.57
N ILE A 225 -13.00 44.93 10.84
CA ILE A 225 -13.76 44.03 11.66
C ILE A 225 -15.12 43.74 11.03
N TRP A 226 -15.84 44.78 10.63
CA TRP A 226 -17.15 44.67 9.99
C TRP A 226 -17.17 43.81 8.72
N LYS A 227 -16.16 43.93 7.88
CA LYS A 227 -16.02 43.13 6.66
C LYS A 227 -15.75 41.64 6.90
N ARG A 228 -15.29 41.26 8.09
CA ARG A 228 -15.00 39.90 8.45
C ARG A 228 -16.22 39.15 9.04
N MET A 229 -17.27 39.88 9.41
CA MET A 229 -18.50 39.38 9.96
C MET A 229 -19.44 38.88 8.87
N SER A 230 -20.17 37.81 9.12
CA SER A 230 -21.27 37.35 8.26
C SER A 230 -22.46 38.34 8.32
N GLU A 231 -23.36 38.29 7.31
CA GLU A 231 -24.53 39.17 7.24
C GLU A 231 -25.41 39.09 8.52
N LYS A 232 -25.55 37.90 9.10
CA LYS A 232 -26.31 37.69 10.37
C LYS A 232 -25.63 38.38 11.55
N GLU A 233 -24.33 38.27 11.67
CA GLU A 233 -23.56 38.88 12.75
C GLU A 233 -23.53 40.41 12.61
N GLN A 234 -23.48 40.91 11.38
CA GLN A 234 -23.56 42.34 11.08
C GLN A 234 -24.92 42.92 11.52
N GLU A 235 -26.02 42.22 11.26
CA GLU A 235 -27.34 42.64 11.67
C GLU A 235 -27.45 42.67 13.21
N GLU A 236 -26.96 41.67 13.90
CA GLU A 236 -26.97 41.55 15.36
C GLU A 236 -26.14 42.66 16.05
N HIS A 237 -25.03 43.06 15.46
CA HIS A 237 -24.11 44.04 16.06
C HIS A 237 -24.18 45.47 15.42
N ARG A 238 -25.17 45.73 14.57
CA ARG A 238 -25.35 46.98 13.82
C ARG A 238 -25.45 48.22 14.72
N GLU A 239 -26.18 48.10 15.80
CA GLU A 239 -26.36 49.22 16.74
C GLU A 239 -25.07 49.57 17.47
N ILE A 240 -24.33 48.58 17.94
CA ILE A 240 -23.03 48.79 18.60
C ILE A 240 -22.01 49.36 17.64
N PHE A 241 -21.97 48.87 16.42
CA PHE A 241 -21.09 49.39 15.36
C PHE A 241 -21.35 50.87 15.07
N ASN A 242 -22.59 51.27 14.89
CA ASN A 242 -22.98 52.64 14.60
C ASN A 242 -22.64 53.61 15.78
N LYS A 243 -22.85 53.15 17.02
CA LYS A 243 -22.51 53.93 18.21
C LYS A 243 -21.01 54.17 18.33
N ILE A 244 -20.18 53.15 18.15
CA ILE A 244 -18.71 53.27 18.20
C ILE A 244 -18.18 54.14 17.05
N ARG A 245 -18.71 53.95 15.82
CA ARG A 245 -18.38 54.79 14.69
C ARG A 245 -18.60 56.29 14.88
N LEU A 246 -19.73 56.67 15.57
CA LEU A 246 -20.02 58.03 15.93
C LEU A 246 -19.03 58.54 16.99
N ASN A 247 -18.75 57.79 18.03
CA ASN A 247 -17.82 58.16 19.08
C ASN A 247 -16.38 58.45 18.51
N ILE A 248 -15.89 57.60 17.62
CA ILE A 248 -14.58 57.78 17.00
C ILE A 248 -14.57 59.03 16.10
N LYS A 249 -15.66 59.31 15.36
CA LYS A 249 -15.78 60.53 14.56
C LYS A 249 -15.79 61.80 15.38
N ASP A 250 -16.46 61.76 16.53
CA ASP A 250 -16.57 62.93 17.44
C ASP A 250 -15.25 63.19 18.19
N ALA A 251 -14.50 62.10 18.52
CA ALA A 251 -13.16 62.20 19.08
C ALA A 251 -12.16 62.84 18.09
N THR A 252 -12.15 62.39 16.83
CA THR A 252 -11.27 62.96 15.79
C THR A 252 -11.59 64.39 15.41
N LYS A 253 -12.84 64.87 15.60
CA LYS A 253 -13.22 66.26 15.45
C LYS A 253 -12.76 67.18 16.57
N LYS A 254 -12.54 66.67 17.77
CA LYS A 254 -12.07 67.41 18.93
C LYS A 254 -10.55 67.59 18.95
N GLU A 255 -9.81 66.71 18.30
CA GLU A 255 -8.32 66.81 18.15
C GLU A 255 -7.89 67.76 17.02
N THR A 256 -8.80 68.17 16.14
CA THR A 256 -8.52 69.05 14.97
C THR A 256 -9.01 70.52 15.23
N LYS A 257 -9.35 70.88 16.43
CA LYS A 257 -9.69 72.20 16.86
C LYS A 257 -8.71 72.72 17.94
#